data_0ee27c279be3a241f6e01f35606a1185
#
_entry.id   0ee27c279be3a241f6e01f35606a1185
#
_cell.length_a   1.000
_cell.length_b   1.000
_cell.length_c   1.000
_cell.angle_alpha   90.00
_cell.angle_beta   90.00
_cell.angle_gamma   90.00
#
_symmetry.space_group_name_H-M   'P 1'
#
loop_
_entity.id
_entity.type
_entity.pdbx_description
1 polymer ?
#
loop_
_entity_poly.entity_id
_entity_poly.type
_entity_poly.pdbx_seq_one_letter_code
_entity_poly.pdbx_strand_id
1 'polypeptide(L)'
;MKNVFKNFVLIFSVLVFCFLSVVVPKASTVNVVTKTSDKLLGNFIESAYNIFYNRESDLDGFTYWYEMLGSGKASAKYFIEKFVLESSEFSKTTKLKQDFVDKIYRFILGRETDEEGMEYWLNYIDSRILHYYKSEYPSNYTNSEILTLRWNINDSPKVIHDVVNKIISGGEFAIRISFMNIKLYKDDVILSTERSNPSSVYNSVTRNINYEDNSEAVLKAEKDADDLQKELSKRPGALSLKNKILKYLGNNINNVAVSFYDATTHEFFDINGDVLFKAGSTHKVPLNIVLYDLVQAGKIDLNDKVAYVHEKHYEGGAGVLQNSIVNNTLPPQKFSELSKRSLLNSDNIAANMLITGINQYTSLYREYGNILGYPLNRIGNMFSTNEMNMFLKKLYYNEKNNPYYKDIIEYLKKSSTSVRIGRYISESIVANKYGAYQGNYHDIAIVYGDRPFILSIYTKDVANPETIISNIAKIVYER
;
A
#
# COMPACT_ATOMS: atom_id res chain seq x y z
N MET A 1 -21.20 -22.41 14.04
CA MET A 1 -21.16 -22.38 12.56
C MET A 1 -22.10 -21.33 11.94
N LYS A 2 -23.40 -21.33 12.19
CA LYS A 2 -24.32 -20.32 11.59
C LYS A 2 -24.01 -18.85 11.96
N ASN A 3 -23.51 -18.56 13.14
CA ASN A 3 -23.26 -17.18 13.59
C ASN A 3 -21.89 -16.64 13.18
N VAL A 4 -20.86 -17.48 13.07
CA VAL A 4 -19.53 -17.08 12.56
C VAL A 4 -19.62 -16.85 11.04
N PHE A 5 -20.39 -17.68 10.34
CA PHE A 5 -20.65 -17.51 8.90
C PHE A 5 -21.43 -16.22 8.60
N LYS A 6 -22.38 -15.85 9.48
CA LYS A 6 -23.13 -14.59 9.35
C LYS A 6 -22.25 -13.36 9.55
N ASN A 7 -21.33 -13.39 10.48
CA ASN A 7 -20.43 -12.28 10.76
C ASN A 7 -19.30 -12.15 9.70
N PHE A 8 -18.83 -13.24 9.13
CA PHE A 8 -17.79 -13.23 8.09
C PHE A 8 -18.36 -12.86 6.71
N VAL A 9 -19.54 -13.36 6.38
CA VAL A 9 -20.29 -12.92 5.19
C VAL A 9 -20.65 -11.43 5.32
N LEU A 10 -20.90 -10.94 6.54
CA LEU A 10 -21.18 -9.54 6.80
C LEU A 10 -19.93 -8.66 6.63
N ILE A 11 -18.75 -9.10 7.09
CA ILE A 11 -17.47 -8.40 6.89
C ILE A 11 -17.09 -8.40 5.41
N PHE A 12 -17.32 -9.50 4.70
CA PHE A 12 -17.05 -9.60 3.26
C PHE A 12 -18.07 -8.80 2.41
N SER A 13 -19.35 -8.77 2.83
CA SER A 13 -20.36 -7.93 2.16
C SER A 13 -20.15 -6.43 2.40
N VAL A 14 -19.56 -6.04 3.54
CA VAL A 14 -19.17 -4.64 3.78
C VAL A 14 -18.01 -4.21 2.87
N LEU A 15 -17.06 -5.09 2.57
CA LEU A 15 -16.00 -4.84 1.56
C LEU A 15 -16.57 -4.68 0.14
N VAL A 16 -17.62 -5.44 -0.20
CA VAL A 16 -18.29 -5.34 -1.50
C VAL A 16 -19.24 -4.13 -1.56
N PHE A 17 -19.89 -3.78 -0.43
CA PHE A 17 -20.89 -2.69 -0.42
C PHE A 17 -20.30 -1.28 -0.43
N CYS A 18 -19.03 -1.08 -0.04
CA CYS A 18 -18.39 0.22 -0.20
C CYS A 18 -18.15 0.63 -1.66
N PHE A 19 -18.39 -0.27 -2.64
CA PHE A 19 -18.14 -0.02 -4.07
C PHE A 19 -19.33 -0.30 -5.00
N LEU A 20 -20.46 -0.79 -4.48
CA LEU A 20 -21.66 -0.99 -5.30
C LEU A 20 -22.68 0.12 -5.03
N SER A 21 -22.85 1.04 -5.97
CA SER A 21 -24.00 1.93 -6.09
C SER A 21 -25.25 1.14 -6.51
N VAL A 22 -25.66 0.17 -5.69
CA VAL A 22 -26.99 -0.46 -5.83
C VAL A 22 -27.93 0.24 -4.87
N VAL A 23 -29.03 0.73 -5.37
CA VAL A 23 -30.13 1.33 -4.61
C VAL A 23 -30.68 0.27 -3.64
N VAL A 24 -30.15 0.24 -2.41
CA VAL A 24 -30.69 -0.53 -1.30
C VAL A 24 -31.35 0.46 -0.34
N PRO A 25 -32.48 0.15 0.30
CA PRO A 25 -33.16 1.09 1.20
C PRO A 25 -32.19 1.58 2.29
N LYS A 26 -31.97 2.88 2.33
CA LYS A 26 -30.90 3.58 3.04
C LYS A 26 -30.82 3.31 4.56
N ALA A 27 -31.89 2.86 5.20
CA ALA A 27 -32.00 2.80 6.66
C ALA A 27 -31.40 1.54 7.30
N SER A 28 -31.42 0.37 6.65
CA SER A 28 -30.96 -0.89 7.27
C SER A 28 -29.48 -1.19 7.08
N THR A 29 -28.90 -0.74 5.98
CA THR A 29 -27.48 -0.97 5.64
C THR A 29 -26.55 -0.03 6.43
N VAL A 30 -26.94 1.23 6.60
CA VAL A 30 -26.19 2.21 7.38
C VAL A 30 -26.07 1.77 8.84
N ASN A 31 -27.14 1.29 9.46
CA ASN A 31 -27.12 0.84 10.85
C ASN A 31 -26.23 -0.38 11.10
N VAL A 32 -26.08 -1.28 10.14
CA VAL A 32 -25.23 -2.48 10.28
C VAL A 32 -23.75 -2.12 10.13
N VAL A 33 -23.41 -1.28 9.17
CA VAL A 33 -22.04 -0.79 8.95
C VAL A 33 -21.57 0.02 10.16
N THR A 34 -22.41 0.95 10.65
CA THR A 34 -22.10 1.79 11.80
C THR A 34 -21.85 0.96 13.06
N LYS A 35 -22.70 -0.01 13.38
CA LYS A 35 -22.51 -0.89 14.55
C LYS A 35 -21.23 -1.71 14.51
N THR A 36 -20.83 -2.20 13.34
CA THR A 36 -19.57 -2.96 13.17
C THR A 36 -18.37 -2.04 13.34
N SER A 37 -18.36 -0.88 12.70
CA SER A 37 -17.28 0.10 12.83
C SER A 37 -17.13 0.63 14.27
N ASP A 38 -18.24 0.81 14.99
CA ASP A 38 -18.25 1.23 16.39
C ASP A 38 -17.58 0.21 17.31
N LYS A 39 -17.89 -1.07 17.13
CA LYS A 39 -17.25 -2.15 17.90
C LYS A 39 -15.76 -2.27 17.56
N LEU A 40 -15.39 -2.15 16.28
CA LEU A 40 -13.99 -2.17 15.86
C LEU A 40 -13.21 -0.98 16.43
N LEU A 41 -13.79 0.21 16.42
CA LEU A 41 -13.20 1.39 17.05
C LEU A 41 -13.04 1.22 18.56
N GLY A 42 -14.07 0.67 19.25
CA GLY A 42 -13.98 0.36 20.67
C GLY A 42 -12.85 -0.62 20.99
N ASN A 43 -12.76 -1.72 20.24
CA ASN A 43 -11.66 -2.69 20.37
C ASN A 43 -10.29 -2.07 20.11
N PHE A 44 -10.19 -1.17 19.14
CA PHE A 44 -8.94 -0.46 18.83
C PHE A 44 -8.48 0.41 20.00
N ILE A 45 -9.39 1.18 20.61
CA ILE A 45 -9.07 2.01 21.77
C ILE A 45 -8.66 1.13 22.95
N GLU A 46 -9.47 0.11 23.28
CA GLU A 46 -9.18 -0.80 24.38
C GLU A 46 -7.84 -1.53 24.20
N SER A 47 -7.53 -1.97 22.98
CA SER A 47 -6.25 -2.62 22.69
C SER A 47 -5.05 -1.68 22.89
N ALA A 48 -5.21 -0.37 22.72
CA ALA A 48 -4.14 0.58 23.00
C ALA A 48 -3.81 0.64 24.50
N TYR A 49 -4.83 0.72 25.36
CA TYR A 49 -4.62 0.69 26.80
C TYR A 49 -3.98 -0.62 27.26
N ASN A 50 -4.46 -1.75 26.74
CA ASN A 50 -3.91 -3.05 27.08
C ASN A 50 -2.47 -3.24 26.64
N ILE A 51 -2.17 -2.97 25.38
CA ILE A 51 -0.83 -3.23 24.80
C ILE A 51 0.18 -2.22 25.31
N PHE A 52 -0.18 -0.93 25.35
CA PHE A 52 0.78 0.11 25.72
C PHE A 52 0.91 0.28 27.23
N TYR A 53 -0.18 0.15 27.99
CA TYR A 53 -0.19 0.46 29.42
C TYR A 53 -0.40 -0.76 30.32
N ASN A 54 -0.68 -1.91 29.74
CA ASN A 54 -0.96 -3.15 30.46
C ASN A 54 -2.12 -3.03 31.46
N ARG A 55 -3.17 -2.34 31.06
CA ARG A 55 -4.41 -2.16 31.81
C ARG A 55 -5.60 -1.94 30.91
N GLU A 56 -6.80 -2.10 31.47
CA GLU A 56 -8.05 -1.68 30.81
C GLU A 56 -8.14 -0.17 30.71
N SER A 57 -8.90 0.33 29.73
CA SER A 57 -9.27 1.74 29.67
C SER A 57 -10.23 2.10 30.82
N ASP A 58 -10.16 3.31 31.32
CA ASP A 58 -11.24 3.89 32.10
C ASP A 58 -12.32 4.44 31.16
N LEU A 59 -13.57 4.57 31.70
CA LEU A 59 -14.70 5.02 30.88
C LEU A 59 -14.51 6.42 30.32
N ASP A 60 -13.89 7.32 31.07
CA ASP A 60 -13.69 8.72 30.64
C ASP A 60 -12.67 8.80 29.52
N GLY A 61 -11.52 8.12 29.64
CA GLY A 61 -10.49 8.03 28.61
C GLY A 61 -10.99 7.32 27.34
N PHE A 62 -11.73 6.22 27.51
CA PHE A 62 -12.38 5.54 26.41
C PHE A 62 -13.37 6.45 25.66
N THR A 63 -14.28 7.11 26.40
CA THR A 63 -15.29 8.01 25.83
C THR A 63 -14.63 9.16 25.07
N TYR A 64 -13.62 9.78 25.66
CA TYR A 64 -12.88 10.87 25.03
C TYR A 64 -12.31 10.44 23.66
N TRP A 65 -11.59 9.32 23.62
CA TRP A 65 -10.98 8.87 22.37
C TRP A 65 -12.00 8.35 21.35
N TYR A 66 -13.05 7.70 21.83
CA TYR A 66 -14.13 7.22 20.97
C TYR A 66 -14.82 8.39 20.24
N GLU A 67 -15.10 9.48 20.94
CA GLU A 67 -15.70 10.68 20.36
C GLU A 67 -14.71 11.42 19.44
N MET A 68 -13.46 11.57 19.86
CA MET A 68 -12.44 12.27 19.08
C MET A 68 -12.15 11.58 17.74
N LEU A 69 -11.95 10.27 17.76
CA LEU A 69 -11.69 9.48 16.56
C LEU A 69 -12.95 9.33 15.70
N GLY A 70 -14.06 9.00 16.35
CA GLY A 70 -15.33 8.73 15.67
C GLY A 70 -15.92 9.97 14.98
N SER A 71 -15.74 11.17 15.54
CA SER A 71 -16.16 12.42 14.92
C SER A 71 -15.16 12.97 13.88
N GLY A 72 -13.99 12.34 13.74
CA GLY A 72 -12.91 12.83 12.88
C GLY A 72 -12.19 14.08 13.40
N LYS A 73 -12.37 14.43 14.68
CA LYS A 73 -11.59 15.50 15.34
C LYS A 73 -10.14 15.09 15.59
N ALA A 74 -9.91 13.80 15.81
CA ALA A 74 -8.57 13.20 15.86
C ALA A 74 -8.40 12.16 14.74
N SER A 75 -7.15 11.96 14.29
CA SER A 75 -6.75 10.87 13.41
C SER A 75 -6.14 9.72 14.20
N ALA A 76 -6.09 8.53 13.62
CA ALA A 76 -5.43 7.37 14.22
C ALA A 76 -3.95 7.64 14.48
N LYS A 77 -3.28 8.35 13.57
CA LYS A 77 -1.90 8.79 13.77
C LYS A 77 -1.76 9.65 15.02
N TYR A 78 -2.59 10.67 15.16
CA TYR A 78 -2.58 11.56 16.34
C TYR A 78 -2.84 10.79 17.65
N PHE A 79 -3.79 9.84 17.62
CA PHE A 79 -4.05 8.95 18.75
C PHE A 79 -2.81 8.17 19.17
N ILE A 80 -2.13 7.52 18.22
CA ILE A 80 -0.92 6.73 18.51
C ILE A 80 0.21 7.62 19.03
N GLU A 81 0.42 8.79 18.44
CA GLU A 81 1.41 9.75 18.91
C GLU A 81 1.17 10.15 20.38
N LYS A 82 -0.08 10.41 20.76
CA LYS A 82 -0.44 10.72 22.13
C LYS A 82 -0.18 9.58 23.10
N PHE A 83 -0.53 8.34 22.72
CA PHE A 83 -0.29 7.17 23.55
C PHE A 83 1.18 6.81 23.69
N VAL A 84 1.99 6.99 22.64
CA VAL A 84 3.38 6.56 22.62
C VAL A 84 4.34 7.68 23.00
N LEU A 85 4.20 8.88 22.41
CA LEU A 85 5.17 9.96 22.57
C LEU A 85 4.92 10.85 23.79
N GLU A 86 3.66 11.06 24.14
CA GLU A 86 3.29 12.02 25.19
C GLU A 86 2.87 11.35 26.49
N SER A 87 2.88 10.02 26.56
CA SER A 87 2.44 9.27 27.73
C SER A 87 3.60 8.85 28.63
N SER A 88 3.60 9.37 29.85
CA SER A 88 4.50 8.89 30.91
C SER A 88 4.23 7.43 31.32
N GLU A 89 3.03 6.90 31.03
CA GLU A 89 2.62 5.54 31.33
C GLU A 89 3.30 4.55 30.36
N PHE A 90 3.35 4.91 29.08
CA PHE A 90 4.05 4.09 28.08
C PHE A 90 5.53 3.90 28.38
N SER A 91 6.21 4.96 28.77
CA SER A 91 7.64 4.88 29.11
C SER A 91 7.93 4.09 30.40
N LYS A 92 6.95 3.98 31.30
CA LYS A 92 7.07 3.11 32.49
C LYS A 92 6.96 1.63 32.16
N THR A 93 6.14 1.28 31.17
CA THR A 93 5.84 -0.11 30.77
C THR A 93 6.70 -0.62 29.61
N THR A 94 7.56 0.23 29.00
CA THR A 94 8.35 -0.09 27.80
C THR A 94 9.80 0.34 28.01
N LYS A 95 10.70 -0.60 28.31
CA LYS A 95 12.09 -0.33 28.66
C LYS A 95 13.07 -0.73 27.57
N LEU A 96 12.80 -1.82 26.88
CA LEU A 96 13.69 -2.38 25.86
C LEU A 96 13.23 -1.98 24.46
N LYS A 97 14.17 -1.92 23.51
CA LYS A 97 13.86 -1.68 22.08
C LYS A 97 12.94 -2.75 21.51
N GLN A 98 13.20 -4.01 21.86
CA GLN A 98 12.38 -5.16 21.46
C GLN A 98 10.95 -5.02 21.94
N ASP A 99 10.75 -4.68 23.22
CA ASP A 99 9.44 -4.47 23.82
C ASP A 99 8.67 -3.31 23.14
N PHE A 100 9.38 -2.25 22.76
CA PHE A 100 8.83 -1.15 21.99
C PHE A 100 8.36 -1.61 20.62
N VAL A 101 9.20 -2.31 19.86
CA VAL A 101 8.86 -2.81 18.51
C VAL A 101 7.67 -3.75 18.59
N ASP A 102 7.66 -4.68 19.52
CA ASP A 102 6.60 -5.66 19.69
C ASP A 102 5.25 -5.01 20.00
N LYS A 103 5.21 -4.08 20.94
CA LYS A 103 4.00 -3.33 21.29
C LYS A 103 3.44 -2.56 20.10
N ILE A 104 4.31 -1.87 19.35
CA ILE A 104 3.90 -1.11 18.17
C ILE A 104 3.35 -2.05 17.08
N TYR A 105 4.01 -3.18 16.82
CA TYR A 105 3.54 -4.18 15.85
C TYR A 105 2.18 -4.76 16.23
N ARG A 106 2.06 -5.24 17.45
CA ARG A 106 0.80 -5.83 17.96
C ARG A 106 -0.35 -4.85 17.90
N PHE A 107 -0.10 -3.58 18.24
CA PHE A 107 -1.14 -2.56 18.20
C PHE A 107 -1.48 -2.12 16.77
N ILE A 108 -0.48 -1.72 15.96
CA ILE A 108 -0.70 -1.16 14.64
C ILE A 108 -1.09 -2.24 13.63
N LEU A 109 -0.36 -3.37 13.60
CA LEU A 109 -0.56 -4.44 12.61
C LEU A 109 -1.43 -5.58 13.13
N GLY A 110 -1.67 -5.69 14.44
CA GLY A 110 -2.51 -6.73 15.05
C GLY A 110 -1.85 -8.11 15.06
N ARG A 111 -0.53 -8.17 14.93
CA ARG A 111 0.27 -9.41 14.93
C ARG A 111 1.60 -9.20 15.64
N GLU A 112 2.23 -10.28 16.02
CA GLU A 112 3.59 -10.24 16.58
C GLU A 112 4.62 -9.99 15.49
N THR A 113 5.80 -9.50 15.90
CA THR A 113 6.95 -9.33 15.04
C THR A 113 7.61 -10.69 14.82
N ASP A 114 7.92 -11.07 13.58
CA ASP A 114 8.82 -12.19 13.31
C ASP A 114 10.28 -11.81 13.58
N GLU A 115 11.17 -12.80 13.61
CA GLU A 115 12.57 -12.62 13.93
C GLU A 115 13.28 -11.64 12.97
N GLU A 116 13.02 -11.77 11.67
CA GLU A 116 13.58 -10.91 10.62
C GLU A 116 13.06 -9.47 10.74
N GLY A 117 11.77 -9.32 10.99
CA GLY A 117 11.15 -8.01 11.22
C GLY A 117 11.67 -7.33 12.49
N MET A 118 11.88 -8.10 13.57
CA MET A 118 12.48 -7.59 14.81
C MET A 118 13.91 -7.09 14.57
N GLU A 119 14.74 -7.89 13.91
CA GLU A 119 16.12 -7.50 13.58
C GLU A 119 16.15 -6.23 12.71
N TYR A 120 15.29 -6.17 11.69
CA TYR A 120 15.17 -4.98 10.83
C TYR A 120 14.86 -3.72 11.64
N TRP A 121 13.87 -3.78 12.55
CA TRP A 121 13.47 -2.61 13.33
C TRP A 121 14.50 -2.20 14.38
N LEU A 122 15.18 -3.17 15.01
CA LEU A 122 16.26 -2.87 15.93
C LEU A 122 17.41 -2.15 15.23
N ASN A 123 17.82 -2.64 14.06
CA ASN A 123 18.84 -1.98 13.22
C ASN A 123 18.39 -0.59 12.75
N TYR A 124 17.11 -0.44 12.40
CA TYR A 124 16.56 0.87 12.04
C TYR A 124 16.61 1.86 13.21
N ILE A 125 16.17 1.45 14.41
CA ILE A 125 16.25 2.26 15.63
C ILE A 125 17.68 2.69 15.88
N ASP A 126 18.64 1.77 15.84
CA ASP A 126 20.05 2.04 16.08
C ASP A 126 20.61 3.05 15.07
N SER A 127 20.30 2.90 13.81
CA SER A 127 20.68 3.84 12.76
C SER A 127 20.12 5.25 13.01
N ARG A 128 18.90 5.36 13.52
CA ARG A 128 18.25 6.66 13.83
C ARG A 128 18.83 7.29 15.08
N ILE A 129 19.15 6.50 16.10
CA ILE A 129 19.86 7.00 17.30
C ILE A 129 21.19 7.63 16.89
N LEU A 130 22.01 6.93 16.12
CA LEU A 130 23.29 7.44 15.66
C LEU A 130 23.13 8.67 14.76
N HIS A 131 22.14 8.67 13.88
CA HIS A 131 21.85 9.81 13.00
C HIS A 131 21.52 11.09 13.78
N TYR A 132 20.68 11.00 14.82
CA TYR A 132 20.21 12.19 15.53
C TYR A 132 21.15 12.63 16.67
N TYR A 133 21.82 11.69 17.30
CA TYR A 133 22.45 11.96 18.60
C TYR A 133 23.96 11.70 18.66
N LYS A 134 24.57 11.09 17.64
CA LYS A 134 26.00 10.79 17.65
C LYS A 134 26.88 12.04 17.89
N SER A 135 26.49 13.18 17.34
CA SER A 135 27.22 14.45 17.49
C SER A 135 27.15 15.05 18.91
N GLU A 136 26.25 14.56 19.77
CA GLU A 136 26.14 14.99 21.17
C GLU A 136 27.18 14.32 22.07
N TYR A 137 27.85 13.29 21.55
CA TYR A 137 28.87 12.52 22.32
C TYR A 137 30.30 12.84 21.88
N PRO A 138 31.27 12.86 22.81
CA PRO A 138 32.66 13.00 22.46
C PRO A 138 33.15 11.94 21.47
N SER A 139 34.14 12.27 20.65
CA SER A 139 34.67 11.41 19.57
C SER A 139 35.28 10.08 20.04
N ASN A 140 35.57 9.94 21.31
CA ASN A 140 36.09 8.71 21.92
C ASN A 140 34.98 7.69 22.28
N TYR A 141 33.71 8.06 22.17
CA TYR A 141 32.61 7.11 22.38
C TYR A 141 32.39 6.25 21.13
N THR A 142 32.31 4.94 21.34
CA THR A 142 31.94 3.99 20.29
C THR A 142 30.45 4.07 19.97
N ASN A 143 30.04 3.62 18.76
CA ASN A 143 28.63 3.54 18.43
C ASN A 143 27.85 2.68 19.43
N SER A 144 28.41 1.56 19.88
CA SER A 144 27.77 0.65 20.84
C SER A 144 27.50 1.34 22.19
N GLU A 145 28.44 2.12 22.69
CA GLU A 145 28.26 2.90 23.93
C GLU A 145 27.16 3.94 23.77
N ILE A 146 27.14 4.68 22.64
CA ILE A 146 26.11 5.66 22.33
C ILE A 146 24.74 5.00 22.27
N LEU A 147 24.61 3.86 21.58
CA LEU A 147 23.36 3.11 21.46
C LEU A 147 22.81 2.63 22.80
N THR A 148 23.71 2.23 23.70
CA THR A 148 23.35 1.79 25.05
C THR A 148 22.91 2.96 25.94
N LEU A 149 23.67 4.05 25.93
CA LEU A 149 23.41 5.23 26.77
C LEU A 149 22.16 6.03 26.30
N ARG A 150 21.90 6.03 24.99
CA ARG A 150 20.87 6.90 24.40
C ARG A 150 19.50 6.25 24.29
N TRP A 151 19.40 4.92 24.37
CA TRP A 151 18.09 4.30 24.31
C TRP A 151 17.26 4.57 25.56
N ASN A 152 16.34 5.51 25.39
CA ASN A 152 15.27 5.76 26.34
C ASN A 152 14.11 6.38 25.55
N ILE A 153 12.90 5.89 25.75
CA ILE A 153 11.72 6.36 25.02
C ILE A 153 11.52 7.87 25.22
N ASN A 154 11.66 8.36 26.43
CA ASN A 154 11.49 9.78 26.75
C ASN A 154 12.59 10.66 26.15
N ASP A 155 13.81 10.13 26.05
CA ASP A 155 15.00 10.87 25.62
C ASP A 155 15.24 10.76 24.10
N SER A 156 14.51 9.89 23.41
CA SER A 156 14.66 9.64 21.97
C SER A 156 13.38 9.91 21.15
N PRO A 157 12.66 11.02 21.36
CA PRO A 157 11.36 11.25 20.74
C PRO A 157 11.41 11.28 19.20
N LYS A 158 12.51 11.78 18.62
CA LYS A 158 12.69 11.80 17.16
C LYS A 158 12.77 10.39 16.57
N VAL A 159 13.47 9.48 17.26
CA VAL A 159 13.60 8.08 16.84
C VAL A 159 12.26 7.36 16.93
N ILE A 160 11.56 7.53 18.05
CA ILE A 160 10.23 6.94 18.26
C ILE A 160 9.25 7.43 17.19
N HIS A 161 9.25 8.74 16.93
CA HIS A 161 8.44 9.35 15.90
C HIS A 161 8.72 8.77 14.50
N ASP A 162 10.00 8.59 14.14
CA ASP A 162 10.40 8.01 12.87
C ASP A 162 9.91 6.55 12.71
N VAL A 163 10.06 5.74 13.78
CA VAL A 163 9.61 4.33 13.76
C VAL A 163 8.10 4.25 13.61
N VAL A 164 7.37 4.98 14.46
CA VAL A 164 5.90 5.01 14.43
C VAL A 164 5.40 5.48 13.06
N ASN A 165 5.93 6.57 12.53
CA ASN A 165 5.54 7.07 11.20
C ASN A 165 5.84 6.06 10.09
N LYS A 166 6.97 5.37 10.16
CA LYS A 166 7.35 4.40 9.14
C LYS A 166 6.43 3.17 9.15
N ILE A 167 6.00 2.71 10.34
CA ILE A 167 5.05 1.61 10.47
C ILE A 167 3.64 2.05 10.03
N ILE A 168 3.18 3.22 10.48
CA ILE A 168 1.86 3.77 10.13
C ILE A 168 1.73 4.01 8.61
N SER A 169 2.81 4.41 7.94
CA SER A 169 2.81 4.62 6.49
C SER A 169 2.70 3.33 5.68
N GLY A 170 2.76 2.17 6.30
CA GLY A 170 2.47 0.88 5.67
C GLY A 170 0.99 0.71 5.34
N GLY A 171 0.67 0.20 4.16
CA GLY A 171 -0.70 0.02 3.68
C GLY A 171 -1.57 -0.86 4.58
N GLU A 172 -0.97 -1.80 5.31
CA GLU A 172 -1.65 -2.73 6.23
C GLU A 172 -2.44 -1.98 7.32
N PHE A 173 -1.84 -0.95 7.93
CA PHE A 173 -2.54 -0.16 8.94
C PHE A 173 -3.66 0.70 8.35
N ALA A 174 -3.45 1.30 7.19
CA ALA A 174 -4.46 2.08 6.50
C ALA A 174 -5.72 1.26 6.21
N ILE A 175 -5.54 0.02 5.74
CA ILE A 175 -6.65 -0.93 5.54
C ILE A 175 -7.36 -1.22 6.86
N ARG A 176 -6.61 -1.53 7.92
CA ARG A 176 -7.19 -1.87 9.23
C ARG A 176 -8.08 -0.76 9.79
N ILE A 177 -7.64 0.49 9.72
CA ILE A 177 -8.43 1.62 10.25
C ILE A 177 -9.61 2.03 9.37
N SER A 178 -9.57 1.73 8.06
CA SER A 178 -10.69 2.04 7.16
C SER A 178 -11.99 1.35 7.61
N PHE A 179 -11.91 0.15 8.16
CA PHE A 179 -13.05 -0.58 8.71
C PHE A 179 -13.66 0.07 9.97
N MET A 180 -12.89 0.89 10.67
CA MET A 180 -13.34 1.61 11.85
C MET A 180 -14.02 2.92 11.48
N ASN A 181 -13.99 3.31 10.22
CA ASN A 181 -14.48 4.60 9.72
C ASN A 181 -13.89 5.78 10.52
N ILE A 182 -12.57 5.79 10.68
CA ILE A 182 -11.82 6.87 11.32
C ILE A 182 -10.73 7.37 10.36
N LYS A 183 -10.25 8.58 10.60
CA LYS A 183 -9.15 9.17 9.81
C LYS A 183 -7.82 8.51 10.15
N LEU A 184 -6.99 8.21 9.15
CA LEU A 184 -5.59 7.87 9.36
C LEU A 184 -4.76 9.15 9.62
N TYR A 185 -4.93 10.14 8.76
CA TYR A 185 -4.29 11.46 8.84
C TYR A 185 -5.34 12.56 9.04
N LYS A 186 -4.88 13.74 9.47
CA LYS A 186 -5.75 14.88 9.82
C LYS A 186 -6.72 15.28 8.70
N ASP A 187 -6.24 15.24 7.46
CA ASP A 187 -6.98 15.74 6.30
C ASP A 187 -7.83 14.67 5.60
N ASP A 188 -7.83 13.43 6.11
CA ASP A 188 -8.67 12.37 5.57
C ASP A 188 -10.16 12.64 5.83
N VAL A 189 -11.02 12.04 5.00
CA VAL A 189 -12.48 12.11 5.14
C VAL A 189 -13.00 10.78 5.66
N ILE A 190 -13.99 10.83 6.54
CA ILE A 190 -14.73 9.65 7.01
C ILE A 190 -16.15 9.61 6.41
N LEU A 191 -16.70 8.40 6.29
CA LEU A 191 -17.99 8.18 5.61
C LEU A 191 -19.17 8.74 6.42
N SER A 192 -19.10 8.65 7.74
CA SER A 192 -20.14 9.12 8.66
C SER A 192 -19.56 9.41 10.03
N THR A 193 -20.12 10.41 10.71
CA THR A 193 -19.83 10.73 12.11
C THR A 193 -20.92 10.22 13.07
N GLU A 194 -21.96 9.58 12.55
CA GLU A 194 -22.98 8.95 13.41
C GLU A 194 -22.42 7.72 14.12
N ARG A 195 -22.44 7.74 15.43
CA ARG A 195 -21.87 6.70 16.30
C ARG A 195 -22.86 6.23 17.36
N SER A 196 -22.65 5.01 17.82
CA SER A 196 -23.35 4.47 18.99
C SER A 196 -22.91 5.20 20.27
N ASN A 197 -23.73 5.10 21.32
CA ASN A 197 -23.38 5.67 22.60
C ASN A 197 -22.07 5.07 23.16
N PRO A 198 -21.06 5.88 23.54
CA PRO A 198 -19.74 5.40 23.97
C PRO A 198 -19.83 4.39 25.13
N SER A 199 -20.67 4.61 26.14
CA SER A 199 -20.82 3.71 27.29
C SER A 199 -21.36 2.33 26.89
N SER A 200 -22.23 2.25 25.87
CA SER A 200 -22.75 0.97 25.37
C SER A 200 -21.67 0.17 24.62
N VAL A 201 -20.82 0.85 23.87
CA VAL A 201 -19.69 0.24 23.16
C VAL A 201 -18.64 -0.20 24.18
N TYR A 202 -18.25 0.65 25.12
CA TYR A 202 -17.34 0.34 26.21
C TYR A 202 -17.74 -0.95 26.95
N ASN A 203 -18.99 -1.02 27.43
CA ASN A 203 -19.50 -2.20 28.10
C ASN A 203 -19.48 -3.48 27.20
N SER A 204 -19.56 -3.33 25.89
CA SER A 204 -19.54 -4.46 24.96
C SER A 204 -18.13 -4.99 24.68
N VAL A 205 -17.11 -4.14 24.85
CA VAL A 205 -15.69 -4.48 24.59
C VAL A 205 -15.02 -4.99 25.87
N THR A 206 -15.22 -4.32 27.02
CA THR A 206 -14.58 -4.66 28.28
C THR A 206 -15.17 -5.92 28.95
N ARG A 207 -16.47 -6.21 28.78
CA ARG A 207 -17.08 -7.44 29.33
C ARG A 207 -16.63 -8.74 28.63
N ASN A 208 -15.97 -8.68 27.51
CA ASN A 208 -15.52 -9.87 26.76
C ASN A 208 -14.04 -10.21 26.99
N ILE A 209 -13.35 -9.49 27.86
CA ILE A 209 -11.93 -9.72 28.17
C ILE A 209 -11.84 -10.40 29.54
N ASN A 210 -12.01 -11.74 29.55
CA ASN A 210 -11.57 -12.56 30.66
C ASN A 210 -10.10 -12.88 30.46
N TYR A 211 -9.22 -12.29 31.25
CA TYR A 211 -7.77 -12.33 31.12
C TYR A 211 -7.14 -13.69 31.46
N GLU A 212 -7.88 -14.66 31.97
CA GLU A 212 -7.32 -15.92 32.46
C GLU A 212 -7.43 -17.12 31.52
N ASP A 213 -8.11 -17.00 30.35
CA ASP A 213 -8.28 -18.17 29.45
C ASP A 213 -8.36 -17.82 27.96
N ASN A 214 -7.46 -16.98 27.48
CA ASN A 214 -7.39 -16.64 26.06
C ASN A 214 -6.71 -17.67 25.18
N SER A 215 -5.98 -18.66 25.74
CA SER A 215 -5.27 -19.67 24.95
C SER A 215 -6.21 -20.57 24.16
N GLU A 216 -7.31 -21.03 24.76
CA GLU A 216 -8.30 -21.88 24.07
C GLU A 216 -9.16 -21.10 23.07
N ALA A 217 -9.53 -19.84 23.37
CA ALA A 217 -10.31 -19.01 22.46
C ALA A 217 -9.46 -18.53 21.27
N VAL A 218 -8.18 -18.22 21.46
CA VAL A 218 -7.23 -17.87 20.41
C VAL A 218 -6.92 -19.09 19.56
N LEU A 219 -6.59 -20.25 20.14
CA LEU A 219 -6.36 -21.50 19.42
C LEU A 219 -7.61 -21.96 18.66
N LYS A 220 -8.79 -21.75 19.22
CA LYS A 220 -10.05 -22.02 18.53
C LYS A 220 -10.30 -21.05 17.38
N ALA A 221 -10.03 -19.77 17.56
CA ALA A 221 -10.16 -18.76 16.51
C ALA A 221 -9.14 -18.98 15.38
N GLU A 222 -7.92 -19.38 15.70
CA GLU A 222 -6.90 -19.76 14.72
C GLU A 222 -7.30 -21.04 13.98
N LYS A 223 -7.81 -22.04 14.69
CA LYS A 223 -8.31 -23.26 14.06
C LYS A 223 -9.55 -23.02 13.20
N ASP A 224 -10.49 -22.20 13.68
CA ASP A 224 -11.69 -21.80 12.91
C ASP A 224 -11.30 -20.97 11.68
N ALA A 225 -10.25 -20.13 11.77
CA ALA A 225 -9.66 -19.41 10.66
C ALA A 225 -8.97 -20.33 9.65
N ASP A 226 -8.19 -21.32 10.12
CA ASP A 226 -7.54 -22.33 9.29
C ASP A 226 -8.56 -23.23 8.58
N ASP A 227 -9.61 -23.66 9.28
CA ASP A 227 -10.68 -24.48 8.69
C ASP A 227 -11.51 -23.68 7.70
N LEU A 228 -11.76 -22.38 7.96
CA LEU A 228 -12.39 -21.46 7.03
C LEU A 228 -11.49 -21.21 5.82
N GLN A 229 -10.19 -21.04 6.00
CA GLN A 229 -9.22 -20.88 4.92
C GLN A 229 -9.15 -22.13 4.03
N LYS A 230 -9.21 -23.33 4.62
CA LYS A 230 -9.33 -24.58 3.86
C LYS A 230 -10.65 -24.69 3.10
N GLU A 231 -11.73 -24.22 3.67
CA GLU A 231 -13.05 -24.23 3.01
C GLU A 231 -13.12 -23.19 1.88
N LEU A 232 -12.58 -21.99 2.10
CA LEU A 232 -12.47 -20.93 1.09
C LEU A 232 -11.51 -21.31 -0.04
N SER A 233 -10.44 -22.08 0.27
CA SER A 233 -9.49 -22.56 -0.75
C SER A 233 -10.11 -23.58 -1.71
N LYS A 234 -11.26 -24.16 -1.36
CA LYS A 234 -12.03 -25.08 -2.21
C LYS A 234 -13.03 -24.36 -3.12
N ARG A 235 -13.30 -23.08 -2.89
CA ARG A 235 -14.22 -22.28 -3.70
C ARG A 235 -13.46 -21.59 -4.84
N PRO A 236 -14.03 -21.51 -6.04
CA PRO A 236 -13.46 -20.67 -7.07
C PRO A 236 -13.50 -19.21 -6.62
N GLY A 237 -12.34 -18.54 -6.59
CA GLY A 237 -12.20 -17.14 -6.15
C GLY A 237 -10.75 -16.74 -5.96
N ALA A 238 -10.52 -15.49 -5.55
CA ALA A 238 -9.18 -14.89 -5.43
C ALA A 238 -8.24 -15.67 -4.48
N LEU A 239 -8.75 -16.19 -3.36
CA LEU A 239 -7.93 -16.98 -2.42
C LEU A 239 -7.48 -18.32 -3.01
N SER A 240 -8.37 -19.04 -3.72
CA SER A 240 -8.01 -20.27 -4.43
C SER A 240 -6.95 -19.99 -5.49
N LEU A 241 -7.07 -18.86 -6.20
CA LEU A 241 -6.15 -18.41 -7.21
C LEU A 241 -4.78 -18.08 -6.62
N LYS A 242 -4.74 -17.36 -5.48
CA LYS A 242 -3.51 -17.09 -4.72
C LYS A 242 -2.77 -18.39 -4.38
N ASN A 243 -3.48 -19.39 -3.85
CA ASN A 243 -2.90 -20.67 -3.48
C ASN A 243 -2.33 -21.46 -4.68
N LYS A 244 -2.99 -21.40 -5.85
CA LYS A 244 -2.44 -21.99 -7.08
C LYS A 244 -1.12 -21.34 -7.47
N ILE A 245 -1.04 -20.00 -7.37
CA ILE A 245 0.18 -19.24 -7.70
C ILE A 245 1.28 -19.53 -6.68
N LEU A 246 0.98 -19.55 -5.38
CA LEU A 246 1.95 -19.90 -4.34
C LEU A 246 2.55 -21.29 -4.58
N LYS A 247 1.70 -22.29 -4.90
CA LYS A 247 2.15 -23.64 -5.24
C LYS A 247 3.05 -23.65 -6.49
N TYR A 248 2.71 -22.85 -7.50
CA TYR A 248 3.51 -22.72 -8.72
C TYR A 248 4.88 -22.08 -8.43
N LEU A 249 4.92 -21.04 -7.61
CA LEU A 249 6.16 -20.31 -7.30
C LEU A 249 7.17 -21.16 -6.53
N GLY A 250 6.72 -21.99 -5.59
CA GLY A 250 7.62 -22.85 -4.79
C GLY A 250 8.75 -22.01 -4.16
N ASN A 251 10.01 -22.40 -4.42
CA ASN A 251 11.19 -21.70 -3.88
C ASN A 251 11.42 -20.29 -4.43
N ASN A 252 10.70 -19.88 -5.49
CA ASN A 252 10.82 -18.53 -6.04
C ASN A 252 9.96 -17.49 -5.29
N ILE A 253 9.22 -17.88 -4.27
CA ILE A 253 8.25 -17.01 -3.58
C ILE A 253 8.87 -15.72 -3.08
N ASN A 254 10.08 -15.74 -2.53
CA ASN A 254 10.76 -14.58 -1.97
C ASN A 254 11.28 -13.60 -3.03
N ASN A 255 11.34 -14.03 -4.28
CA ASN A 255 11.88 -13.27 -5.41
C ASN A 255 10.80 -12.77 -6.37
N VAL A 256 9.52 -13.03 -6.06
CA VAL A 256 8.38 -12.68 -6.91
C VAL A 256 7.32 -11.96 -6.10
N ALA A 257 6.86 -10.84 -6.61
CA ALA A 257 5.69 -10.14 -6.08
C ALA A 257 4.56 -10.18 -7.11
N VAL A 258 3.34 -10.40 -6.65
CA VAL A 258 2.12 -10.45 -7.47
C VAL A 258 1.03 -9.65 -6.78
N SER A 259 0.35 -8.78 -7.51
CA SER A 259 -0.89 -8.15 -7.06
C SER A 259 -1.96 -8.34 -8.11
N PHE A 260 -3.08 -8.91 -7.71
CA PHE A 260 -4.23 -9.20 -8.54
C PHE A 260 -5.47 -8.48 -8.05
N TYR A 261 -6.29 -8.02 -8.98
CA TYR A 261 -7.59 -7.44 -8.70
C TYR A 261 -8.59 -7.82 -9.80
N ASP A 262 -9.69 -8.47 -9.43
CA ASP A 262 -10.80 -8.77 -10.32
C ASP A 262 -11.73 -7.55 -10.42
N ALA A 263 -11.88 -6.99 -11.62
CA ALA A 263 -12.66 -5.78 -11.82
C ALA A 263 -14.18 -6.02 -11.81
N THR A 264 -14.62 -7.29 -11.83
CA THR A 264 -16.05 -7.67 -11.78
C THR A 264 -16.49 -7.96 -10.34
N THR A 265 -15.71 -8.80 -9.63
CA THR A 265 -16.07 -9.24 -8.27
C THR A 265 -15.46 -8.35 -7.19
N HIS A 266 -14.50 -7.49 -7.56
CA HIS A 266 -13.68 -6.67 -6.66
C HIS A 266 -12.81 -7.49 -5.69
N GLU A 267 -12.72 -8.79 -5.89
CA GLU A 267 -11.80 -9.64 -5.15
C GLU A 267 -10.35 -9.30 -5.50
N PHE A 268 -9.49 -9.38 -4.52
CA PHE A 268 -8.06 -9.14 -4.71
C PHE A 268 -7.21 -10.05 -3.84
N PHE A 269 -5.99 -10.23 -4.23
CA PHE A 269 -4.92 -10.79 -3.39
C PHE A 269 -3.59 -10.19 -3.80
N ASP A 270 -2.62 -10.31 -2.92
CA ASP A 270 -1.22 -10.11 -3.24
C ASP A 270 -0.32 -11.23 -2.69
N ILE A 271 0.87 -11.32 -3.23
CA ILE A 271 2.00 -12.12 -2.76
C ILE A 271 3.18 -11.16 -2.78
N ASN A 272 3.77 -10.85 -1.62
CA ASN A 272 4.83 -9.85 -1.48
C ASN A 272 4.47 -8.48 -2.08
N GLY A 273 3.16 -8.12 -2.06
CA GLY A 273 2.61 -7.00 -2.79
C GLY A 273 3.20 -5.65 -2.44
N ASP A 274 3.69 -5.47 -1.21
CA ASP A 274 4.28 -4.22 -0.71
C ASP A 274 5.81 -4.18 -0.82
N VAL A 275 6.46 -5.27 -1.24
CA VAL A 275 7.91 -5.30 -1.44
C VAL A 275 8.29 -4.36 -2.59
N LEU A 276 9.27 -3.50 -2.33
CA LEU A 276 9.76 -2.52 -3.31
C LEU A 276 10.80 -3.14 -4.25
N PHE A 277 10.57 -2.99 -5.55
CA PHE A 277 11.48 -3.38 -6.61
C PHE A 277 11.92 -2.17 -7.43
N LYS A 278 13.07 -2.26 -8.11
CA LYS A 278 13.39 -1.32 -9.18
C LYS A 278 12.44 -1.57 -10.36
N ALA A 279 11.44 -0.74 -10.50
CA ALA A 279 10.30 -0.95 -11.41
C ALA A 279 10.67 -0.98 -12.91
N GLY A 280 11.89 -0.57 -13.27
CA GLY A 280 12.26 -0.44 -14.68
C GLY A 280 11.23 0.41 -15.42
N SER A 281 10.90 0.05 -16.63
CA SER A 281 9.99 0.83 -17.47
C SER A 281 8.50 0.78 -17.06
N THR A 282 8.11 0.00 -16.04
CA THR A 282 6.71 0.02 -15.58
C THR A 282 6.33 1.37 -14.95
N HIS A 283 7.30 2.10 -14.38
CA HIS A 283 7.08 3.45 -13.81
C HIS A 283 6.57 4.47 -14.84
N LYS A 284 6.71 4.20 -16.13
CA LYS A 284 6.22 5.09 -17.19
C LYS A 284 4.69 5.17 -17.23
N VAL A 285 4.00 4.17 -16.68
CA VAL A 285 2.53 4.23 -16.57
C VAL A 285 2.09 5.27 -15.54
N PRO A 286 2.49 5.22 -14.26
CA PRO A 286 2.14 6.27 -13.31
C PRO A 286 2.65 7.66 -13.73
N LEU A 287 3.81 7.76 -14.38
CA LEU A 287 4.33 9.02 -14.94
C LEU A 287 3.33 9.66 -15.91
N ASN A 288 2.77 8.88 -16.81
CA ASN A 288 1.80 9.37 -17.79
C ASN A 288 0.41 9.62 -17.18
N ILE A 289 0.00 8.87 -16.16
CA ILE A 289 -1.23 9.15 -15.40
C ILE A 289 -1.14 10.55 -14.78
N VAL A 290 -0.02 10.87 -14.11
CA VAL A 290 0.20 12.20 -13.53
C VAL A 290 0.23 13.28 -14.62
N LEU A 291 0.92 13.06 -15.74
CA LEU A 291 0.93 14.02 -16.86
C LEU A 291 -0.51 14.36 -17.27
N TYR A 292 -1.32 13.36 -17.55
CA TYR A 292 -2.68 13.60 -18.05
C TYR A 292 -3.64 14.11 -16.99
N ASP A 293 -3.42 13.85 -15.71
CA ASP A 293 -4.13 14.53 -14.63
C ASP A 293 -3.83 16.03 -14.59
N LEU A 294 -2.57 16.40 -14.81
CA LEU A 294 -2.16 17.81 -14.88
C LEU A 294 -2.70 18.50 -16.14
N VAL A 295 -2.80 17.77 -17.24
CA VAL A 295 -3.43 18.27 -18.49
C VAL A 295 -4.93 18.50 -18.27
N GLN A 296 -5.64 17.54 -17.68
CA GLN A 296 -7.06 17.70 -17.35
C GLN A 296 -7.30 18.89 -16.40
N ALA A 297 -6.38 19.10 -15.47
CA ALA A 297 -6.42 20.24 -14.54
C ALA A 297 -6.02 21.60 -15.19
N GLY A 298 -5.70 21.63 -16.48
CA GLY A 298 -5.27 22.82 -17.21
C GLY A 298 -3.91 23.37 -16.79
N LYS A 299 -3.09 22.56 -16.10
CA LYS A 299 -1.75 22.98 -15.63
C LYS A 299 -0.67 22.76 -16.69
N ILE A 300 -0.84 21.80 -17.59
CA ILE A 300 0.08 21.49 -18.69
C ILE A 300 -0.71 21.45 -19.99
N ASP A 301 -0.19 22.07 -21.04
CA ASP A 301 -0.66 21.90 -22.41
C ASP A 301 0.19 20.80 -23.09
N LEU A 302 -0.48 19.84 -23.72
CA LEU A 302 0.19 18.74 -24.45
C LEU A 302 1.05 19.22 -25.63
N ASN A 303 0.80 20.45 -26.14
CA ASN A 303 1.60 21.09 -27.19
C ASN A 303 2.83 21.81 -26.67
N ASP A 304 2.89 22.10 -25.37
CA ASP A 304 4.09 22.68 -24.75
C ASP A 304 5.29 21.76 -24.94
N LYS A 305 6.45 22.39 -25.06
CA LYS A 305 7.69 21.69 -25.38
C LYS A 305 8.64 21.67 -24.20
N VAL A 306 9.22 20.50 -23.95
CA VAL A 306 10.31 20.31 -23.01
C VAL A 306 11.64 20.38 -23.76
N ALA A 307 12.56 21.21 -23.27
CA ALA A 307 13.90 21.30 -23.82
C ALA A 307 14.74 20.08 -23.42
N TYR A 308 15.51 19.56 -24.37
CA TYR A 308 16.45 18.47 -24.09
C TYR A 308 17.75 19.03 -23.48
N VAL A 309 18.23 18.40 -22.43
CA VAL A 309 19.54 18.64 -21.81
C VAL A 309 20.25 17.30 -21.70
N HIS A 310 21.36 17.12 -22.40
CA HIS A 310 22.03 15.82 -22.56
C HIS A 310 22.37 15.17 -21.22
N GLU A 311 23.00 15.91 -20.32
CA GLU A 311 23.48 15.44 -19.02
C GLU A 311 22.36 15.00 -18.06
N LYS A 312 21.14 15.50 -18.32
CA LYS A 312 19.96 15.18 -17.49
C LYS A 312 19.07 14.11 -18.08
N HIS A 313 18.99 14.06 -19.42
CA HIS A 313 17.96 13.28 -20.09
C HIS A 313 18.49 12.06 -20.83
N TYR A 314 19.77 12.07 -21.22
CA TYR A 314 20.33 10.94 -21.97
C TYR A 314 20.39 9.68 -21.12
N GLU A 315 19.73 8.66 -21.59
CA GLU A 315 19.78 7.30 -21.06
C GLU A 315 19.62 6.35 -22.23
N GLY A 316 20.68 5.63 -22.52
CA GLY A 316 20.69 4.63 -23.60
C GLY A 316 19.80 3.43 -23.29
N GLY A 317 19.63 2.55 -24.24
CA GLY A 317 18.84 1.33 -24.13
C GLY A 317 17.51 1.43 -24.86
N ALA A 318 16.39 1.37 -24.14
CA ALA A 318 15.07 1.39 -24.77
C ALA A 318 14.69 2.78 -25.31
N GLY A 319 14.08 2.82 -26.50
CA GLY A 319 13.54 4.02 -27.11
C GLY A 319 14.13 4.36 -28.46
N VAL A 320 13.57 5.39 -29.09
CA VAL A 320 13.92 5.82 -30.45
C VAL A 320 14.54 7.23 -30.47
N LEU A 321 14.37 8.05 -29.45
CA LEU A 321 14.91 9.42 -29.40
C LEU A 321 16.43 9.46 -29.44
N GLN A 322 17.11 8.45 -28.88
CA GLN A 322 18.57 8.33 -28.94
C GLN A 322 19.11 8.39 -30.36
N ASN A 323 18.35 7.90 -31.35
CA ASN A 323 18.75 7.90 -32.77
C ASN A 323 18.60 9.28 -33.43
N SER A 324 17.94 10.22 -32.78
CA SER A 324 17.71 11.59 -33.28
C SER A 324 18.61 12.63 -32.63
N ILE A 325 19.50 12.20 -31.71
CA ILE A 325 20.45 13.07 -31.05
C ILE A 325 21.66 13.30 -31.94
N VAL A 326 21.96 14.56 -32.21
CA VAL A 326 23.13 14.98 -32.98
C VAL A 326 23.96 15.95 -32.12
N ASN A 327 25.23 15.69 -31.95
CA ASN A 327 26.16 16.51 -31.17
C ASN A 327 25.59 16.85 -29.76
N ASN A 328 25.06 15.84 -29.09
CA ASN A 328 24.39 15.96 -27.77
C ASN A 328 23.17 16.90 -27.75
N THR A 329 22.58 17.19 -28.90
CA THR A 329 21.41 18.05 -29.03
C THR A 329 20.22 17.30 -29.61
N LEU A 330 19.03 17.69 -29.16
CA LEU A 330 17.74 17.25 -29.66
C LEU A 330 16.79 18.46 -29.63
N PRO A 331 16.02 18.72 -30.71
CA PRO A 331 15.00 19.78 -30.67
C PRO A 331 14.01 19.59 -29.51
N PRO A 332 13.46 20.66 -28.92
CA PRO A 332 12.45 20.55 -27.88
C PRO A 332 11.25 19.71 -28.30
N GLN A 333 10.84 18.76 -27.48
CA GLN A 333 9.79 17.77 -27.74
C GLN A 333 8.48 18.15 -27.05
N LYS A 334 7.34 17.97 -27.72
CA LYS A 334 6.01 18.18 -27.11
C LYS A 334 5.72 17.14 -26.02
N PHE A 335 4.96 17.50 -24.98
CA PHE A 335 4.51 16.55 -23.98
C PHE A 335 3.74 15.38 -24.58
N SER A 336 2.88 15.62 -25.58
CA SER A 336 2.15 14.57 -26.31
C SER A 336 3.08 13.53 -26.95
N GLU A 337 4.15 14.00 -27.62
CA GLU A 337 5.12 13.10 -28.27
C GLU A 337 5.98 12.34 -27.25
N LEU A 338 6.38 13.01 -26.16
CA LEU A 338 7.13 12.36 -25.08
C LEU A 338 6.27 11.28 -24.40
N SER A 339 5.01 11.57 -24.10
CA SER A 339 4.05 10.60 -23.54
C SER A 339 3.96 9.36 -24.44
N LYS A 340 3.63 9.55 -25.71
CA LYS A 340 3.51 8.48 -26.69
C LYS A 340 4.79 7.62 -26.77
N ARG A 341 5.97 8.24 -26.88
CA ARG A 341 7.25 7.53 -27.00
C ARG A 341 7.60 6.78 -25.71
N SER A 342 7.36 7.38 -24.55
CA SER A 342 7.63 6.74 -23.24
C SER A 342 6.82 5.47 -23.04
N LEU A 343 5.57 5.42 -23.50
CA LEU A 343 4.70 4.27 -23.37
C LEU A 343 4.87 3.28 -24.52
N LEU A 344 4.77 3.74 -25.76
CA LEU A 344 4.77 2.87 -26.96
C LEU A 344 6.14 2.27 -27.25
N ASN A 345 7.20 3.08 -27.20
CA ASN A 345 8.57 2.64 -27.49
C ASN A 345 9.39 2.36 -26.22
N SER A 346 8.78 2.49 -25.04
CA SER A 346 9.49 2.43 -23.76
C SER A 346 10.70 3.38 -23.69
N ASP A 347 10.62 4.55 -24.33
CA ASP A 347 11.74 5.48 -24.53
C ASP A 347 12.19 6.09 -23.19
N ASN A 348 13.45 5.86 -22.82
CA ASN A 348 14.03 6.34 -21.57
C ASN A 348 14.23 7.85 -21.60
N ILE A 349 14.71 8.39 -22.72
CA ILE A 349 14.94 9.83 -22.89
C ILE A 349 13.62 10.58 -22.80
N ALA A 350 12.56 10.08 -23.45
CA ALA A 350 11.23 10.64 -23.35
C ALA A 350 10.71 10.65 -21.92
N ALA A 351 10.91 9.58 -21.16
CA ALA A 351 10.50 9.50 -19.76
C ALA A 351 11.28 10.50 -18.88
N ASN A 352 12.59 10.63 -19.05
CA ASN A 352 13.41 11.57 -18.30
C ASN A 352 13.05 13.04 -18.63
N MET A 353 12.73 13.33 -19.88
CA MET A 353 12.21 14.65 -20.29
C MET A 353 10.83 14.91 -19.67
N LEU A 354 9.91 13.93 -19.64
CA LEU A 354 8.61 14.08 -18.98
C LEU A 354 8.76 14.35 -17.48
N ILE A 355 9.62 13.63 -16.79
CA ILE A 355 9.91 13.86 -15.36
C ILE A 355 10.36 15.30 -15.14
N THR A 356 11.31 15.78 -15.94
CA THR A 356 11.80 17.15 -15.86
C THR A 356 10.69 18.16 -16.17
N GLY A 357 9.91 17.93 -17.22
CA GLY A 357 8.81 18.79 -17.62
C GLY A 357 7.72 18.89 -16.55
N ILE A 358 7.28 17.75 -15.97
CA ILE A 358 6.29 17.73 -14.91
C ILE A 358 6.81 18.43 -13.64
N ASN A 359 8.07 18.23 -13.29
CA ASN A 359 8.68 18.84 -12.10
C ASN A 359 8.81 20.37 -12.19
N GLN A 360 8.59 20.99 -13.35
CA GLN A 360 8.46 22.47 -13.48
C GLN A 360 7.13 22.98 -12.90
N TYR A 361 6.11 22.15 -12.84
CA TYR A 361 4.76 22.52 -12.39
C TYR A 361 4.43 22.00 -10.99
N THR A 362 4.95 20.80 -10.65
CA THR A 362 4.69 20.13 -9.38
C THR A 362 5.75 19.06 -9.09
N SER A 363 5.85 18.60 -7.86
CA SER A 363 6.67 17.43 -7.55
C SER A 363 5.98 16.15 -8.02
N LEU A 364 6.59 15.40 -8.94
CA LEU A 364 6.07 14.13 -9.44
C LEU A 364 5.79 13.13 -8.30
N TYR A 365 6.70 13.02 -7.32
CA TYR A 365 6.52 12.11 -6.18
C TYR A 365 5.38 12.52 -5.25
N ARG A 366 5.10 13.82 -5.13
CA ARG A 366 3.93 14.31 -4.42
C ARG A 366 2.64 13.88 -5.14
N GLU A 367 2.59 13.99 -6.46
CA GLU A 367 1.41 13.55 -7.23
C GLU A 367 1.23 12.02 -7.18
N TYR A 368 2.31 11.25 -7.18
CA TYR A 368 2.21 9.81 -6.89
C TYR A 368 1.62 9.56 -5.50
N GLY A 369 2.10 10.28 -4.48
CA GLY A 369 1.57 10.16 -3.12
C GLY A 369 0.09 10.53 -3.04
N ASN A 370 -0.35 11.57 -3.75
CA ASN A 370 -1.77 11.95 -3.83
C ASN A 370 -2.65 10.85 -4.44
N ILE A 371 -2.13 10.11 -5.43
CA ILE A 371 -2.84 8.99 -6.05
C ILE A 371 -2.87 7.77 -5.12
N LEU A 372 -1.76 7.50 -4.46
CA LEU A 372 -1.61 6.34 -3.57
C LEU A 372 -2.23 6.56 -2.19
N GLY A 373 -2.57 7.79 -1.84
CA GLY A 373 -3.15 8.14 -0.54
C GLY A 373 -2.12 8.26 0.60
N TYR A 374 -0.81 8.26 0.30
CA TYR A 374 0.26 8.44 1.28
C TYR A 374 1.51 9.10 0.66
N PRO A 375 2.31 9.85 1.46
CA PRO A 375 3.52 10.49 0.95
C PRO A 375 4.59 9.49 0.53
N LEU A 376 5.17 9.69 -0.66
CA LEU A 376 6.31 8.90 -1.11
C LEU A 376 7.62 9.57 -0.71
N ASN A 377 8.20 9.11 0.40
CA ASN A 377 9.49 9.61 0.93
C ASN A 377 10.67 8.76 0.45
N ARG A 378 10.72 8.44 -0.82
CA ARG A 378 11.78 7.64 -1.42
C ARG A 378 12.34 8.30 -2.67
N ILE A 379 13.58 7.97 -3.00
CA ILE A 379 14.28 8.45 -4.19
C ILE A 379 14.43 7.28 -5.17
N GLY A 380 14.28 7.59 -6.46
CA GLY A 380 14.50 6.63 -7.53
C GLY A 380 13.26 5.86 -7.95
N ASN A 381 13.44 5.00 -8.96
CA ASN A 381 12.40 4.24 -9.61
C ASN A 381 12.08 2.95 -8.82
N MET A 382 11.53 3.11 -7.60
CA MET A 382 11.17 2.00 -6.71
C MET A 382 9.65 1.97 -6.53
N PHE A 383 9.01 0.84 -6.85
CA PHE A 383 7.58 0.63 -6.68
C PHE A 383 7.28 -0.80 -6.26
N SER A 384 6.14 -0.98 -5.59
CA SER A 384 5.56 -2.28 -5.29
C SER A 384 4.47 -2.66 -6.29
N THR A 385 4.08 -3.94 -6.32
CA THR A 385 2.99 -4.40 -7.18
C THR A 385 1.63 -3.89 -6.71
N ASN A 386 1.43 -3.69 -5.39
CA ASN A 386 0.22 -3.08 -4.84
C ASN A 386 0.06 -1.64 -5.32
N GLU A 387 1.13 -0.85 -5.28
CA GLU A 387 1.12 0.52 -5.81
C GLU A 387 0.81 0.58 -7.30
N MET A 388 1.40 -0.33 -8.09
CA MET A 388 1.10 -0.39 -9.52
C MET A 388 -0.36 -0.76 -9.78
N ASN A 389 -0.94 -1.67 -9.00
CA ASN A 389 -2.36 -1.98 -9.10
C ASN A 389 -3.24 -0.76 -8.75
N MET A 390 -2.83 0.10 -7.81
CA MET A 390 -3.57 1.33 -7.50
C MET A 390 -3.55 2.30 -8.69
N PHE A 391 -2.41 2.51 -9.33
CA PHE A 391 -2.32 3.33 -10.56
C PHE A 391 -3.14 2.75 -11.70
N LEU A 392 -3.08 1.44 -11.92
CA LEU A 392 -3.86 0.77 -12.96
C LEU A 392 -5.36 0.81 -12.69
N LYS A 393 -5.79 0.68 -11.42
CA LYS A 393 -7.20 0.86 -11.02
C LYS A 393 -7.68 2.27 -11.32
N LYS A 394 -6.90 3.30 -10.99
CA LYS A 394 -7.21 4.70 -11.33
C LYS A 394 -7.38 4.86 -12.85
N LEU A 395 -6.51 4.26 -13.64
CA LEU A 395 -6.58 4.29 -15.09
C LEU A 395 -7.82 3.55 -15.62
N TYR A 396 -8.13 2.37 -15.07
CA TYR A 396 -9.24 1.53 -15.48
C TYR A 396 -10.60 2.16 -15.17
N TYR A 397 -10.82 2.60 -13.93
CA TYR A 397 -12.10 3.17 -13.52
C TYR A 397 -12.32 4.59 -14.01
N ASN A 398 -11.26 5.35 -14.17
CA ASN A 398 -11.29 6.73 -14.67
C ASN A 398 -12.43 7.56 -14.03
N GLU A 399 -12.56 7.52 -12.71
CA GLU A 399 -13.68 8.12 -11.95
C GLU A 399 -13.85 9.62 -12.21
N LYS A 400 -12.75 10.32 -12.58
CA LYS A 400 -12.78 11.75 -12.92
C LYS A 400 -13.05 12.02 -14.41
N ASN A 401 -13.39 10.99 -15.19
CA ASN A 401 -13.65 11.07 -16.63
C ASN A 401 -12.54 11.79 -17.40
N ASN A 402 -11.26 11.47 -17.10
CA ASN A 402 -10.13 12.03 -17.81
C ASN A 402 -10.11 11.59 -19.27
N PRO A 403 -10.34 12.50 -20.24
CA PRO A 403 -10.47 12.12 -21.64
C PRO A 403 -9.16 11.59 -22.26
N TYR A 404 -8.03 11.84 -21.63
CA TYR A 404 -6.72 11.47 -22.14
C TYR A 404 -6.27 10.07 -21.69
N TYR A 405 -6.94 9.46 -20.72
CA TYR A 405 -6.59 8.11 -20.27
C TYR A 405 -6.76 7.05 -21.37
N LYS A 406 -7.67 7.27 -22.32
CA LYS A 406 -7.80 6.44 -23.52
C LYS A 406 -6.50 6.33 -24.31
N ASP A 407 -5.70 7.40 -24.37
CA ASP A 407 -4.44 7.42 -25.11
C ASP A 407 -3.40 6.55 -24.41
N ILE A 408 -3.34 6.58 -23.05
CA ILE A 408 -2.47 5.65 -22.28
C ILE A 408 -2.85 4.21 -22.63
N ILE A 409 -4.14 3.86 -22.51
CA ILE A 409 -4.62 2.50 -22.76
C ILE A 409 -4.30 2.05 -24.19
N GLU A 410 -4.50 2.94 -25.18
CA GLU A 410 -4.19 2.66 -26.58
C GLU A 410 -2.69 2.41 -26.80
N TYR A 411 -1.81 3.23 -26.20
CA TYR A 411 -0.38 3.05 -26.30
C TYR A 411 0.07 1.75 -25.61
N LEU A 412 -0.50 1.40 -24.46
CA LEU A 412 -0.20 0.15 -23.77
C LEU A 412 -0.64 -1.07 -24.59
N LYS A 413 -1.80 -1.05 -25.22
CA LYS A 413 -2.26 -2.11 -26.13
C LYS A 413 -1.35 -2.28 -27.33
N LYS A 414 -0.86 -1.18 -27.91
CA LYS A 414 0.05 -1.20 -29.07
C LYS A 414 1.50 -1.54 -28.71
N SER A 415 1.91 -1.33 -27.47
CA SER A 415 3.24 -1.70 -26.97
C SER A 415 3.31 -3.12 -26.45
N SER A 416 2.17 -3.80 -26.36
CA SER A 416 2.04 -5.16 -25.83
C SER A 416 3.00 -6.12 -26.50
N THR A 417 3.67 -6.92 -25.69
CA THR A 417 4.52 -8.01 -26.16
C THR A 417 3.91 -9.34 -25.75
N SER A 418 3.92 -10.32 -26.64
CA SER A 418 3.42 -11.67 -26.40
C SER A 418 4.33 -12.56 -25.55
N VAL A 419 5.26 -11.98 -24.80
CA VAL A 419 6.30 -12.78 -24.08
C VAL A 419 6.10 -12.86 -22.56
N ARG A 420 5.22 -12.06 -21.97
CA ARG A 420 4.97 -12.01 -20.52
C ARG A 420 3.49 -12.17 -20.22
N ILE A 421 2.81 -11.20 -19.61
CA ILE A 421 1.37 -11.30 -19.31
C ILE A 421 0.56 -11.61 -20.56
N GLY A 422 0.89 -11.01 -21.69
CA GLY A 422 0.19 -11.21 -22.96
C GLY A 422 0.45 -12.56 -23.65
N ARG A 423 1.35 -13.41 -23.14
CA ARG A 423 1.78 -14.62 -23.86
C ARG A 423 0.66 -15.61 -24.17
N TYR A 424 -0.29 -15.76 -23.27
CA TYR A 424 -1.40 -16.71 -23.38
C TYR A 424 -2.76 -16.03 -23.44
N ILE A 425 -2.79 -14.71 -23.63
CA ILE A 425 -3.98 -13.89 -23.63
C ILE A 425 -4.01 -13.11 -24.96
N SER A 426 -5.21 -12.94 -25.53
CA SER A 426 -5.34 -12.19 -26.80
C SER A 426 -4.82 -10.76 -26.65
N GLU A 427 -3.94 -10.34 -27.56
CA GLU A 427 -3.35 -8.98 -27.56
C GLU A 427 -4.42 -7.87 -27.62
N SER A 428 -5.57 -8.13 -28.23
CA SER A 428 -6.66 -7.15 -28.38
C SER A 428 -7.25 -6.70 -27.02
N ILE A 429 -7.14 -7.54 -26.00
CA ILE A 429 -7.70 -7.26 -24.66
C ILE A 429 -6.64 -6.93 -23.60
N VAL A 430 -5.36 -6.95 -23.93
CA VAL A 430 -4.27 -6.70 -22.98
C VAL A 430 -3.70 -5.31 -23.19
N ALA A 431 -3.74 -4.49 -22.14
CA ALA A 431 -3.00 -3.22 -22.07
C ALA A 431 -1.92 -3.37 -21.01
N ASN A 432 -0.67 -3.62 -21.43
CA ASN A 432 0.41 -3.91 -20.49
C ASN A 432 1.65 -3.02 -20.68
N LYS A 433 2.47 -2.95 -19.66
CA LYS A 433 3.79 -2.34 -19.69
C LYS A 433 4.79 -3.22 -18.98
N TYR A 434 5.76 -3.71 -19.74
CA TYR A 434 6.87 -4.44 -19.16
C TYR A 434 8.00 -3.50 -18.70
N GLY A 435 8.81 -3.99 -17.75
CA GLY A 435 10.03 -3.37 -17.26
C GLY A 435 11.14 -4.40 -17.13
N ALA A 436 12.39 -3.96 -17.33
CA ALA A 436 13.57 -4.75 -17.06
C ALA A 436 14.72 -3.83 -16.61
N TYR A 437 15.44 -4.24 -15.57
CA TYR A 437 16.61 -3.54 -15.07
C TYR A 437 17.41 -4.42 -14.10
N GLN A 438 18.66 -4.75 -14.43
CA GLN A 438 19.61 -5.43 -13.53
C GLN A 438 18.98 -6.60 -12.73
N GLY A 439 18.59 -7.67 -13.40
CA GLY A 439 17.96 -8.83 -12.76
C GLY A 439 16.49 -8.68 -12.37
N ASN A 440 15.94 -7.47 -12.42
CA ASN A 440 14.53 -7.21 -12.23
C ASN A 440 13.77 -7.30 -13.56
N TYR A 441 12.74 -8.13 -13.61
CA TYR A 441 11.87 -8.31 -14.77
C TYR A 441 10.42 -8.22 -14.32
N HIS A 442 9.65 -7.37 -14.97
CA HIS A 442 8.34 -6.98 -14.53
C HIS A 442 7.34 -6.91 -15.66
N ASP A 443 6.07 -7.10 -15.34
CA ASP A 443 4.99 -6.71 -16.22
C ASP A 443 3.76 -6.30 -15.39
N ILE A 444 3.05 -5.27 -15.85
CA ILE A 444 1.82 -4.77 -15.25
C ILE A 444 0.77 -4.61 -16.33
N ALA A 445 -0.47 -5.01 -16.07
CA ALA A 445 -1.50 -5.04 -17.10
C ALA A 445 -2.90 -4.75 -16.57
N ILE A 446 -3.72 -4.14 -17.44
CA ILE A 446 -5.17 -4.22 -17.42
C ILE A 446 -5.57 -5.20 -18.52
N VAL A 447 -6.27 -6.27 -18.16
CA VAL A 447 -6.82 -7.24 -19.10
C VAL A 447 -8.31 -7.03 -19.18
N TYR A 448 -8.78 -6.69 -20.37
CA TYR A 448 -10.20 -6.49 -20.69
C TYR A 448 -10.83 -7.82 -21.13
N GLY A 449 -12.11 -7.83 -21.39
CA GLY A 449 -12.88 -9.03 -21.81
C GLY A 449 -14.04 -9.29 -20.87
N ASP A 450 -14.59 -10.50 -20.89
CA ASP A 450 -15.79 -10.87 -20.12
C ASP A 450 -15.52 -10.87 -18.60
N ARG A 451 -14.30 -11.14 -18.21
CA ARG A 451 -13.83 -11.12 -16.81
C ARG A 451 -12.59 -10.24 -16.67
N PRO A 452 -12.77 -8.90 -16.69
CA PRO A 452 -11.64 -7.98 -16.65
C PRO A 452 -10.91 -8.04 -15.32
N PHE A 453 -9.58 -7.86 -15.38
CA PHE A 453 -8.74 -7.86 -14.20
C PHE A 453 -7.51 -6.97 -14.35
N ILE A 454 -6.92 -6.62 -13.22
CA ILE A 454 -5.66 -5.89 -13.12
C ILE A 454 -4.63 -6.82 -12.47
N LEU A 455 -3.43 -6.87 -13.05
CA LEU A 455 -2.37 -7.77 -12.62
C LEU A 455 -1.01 -7.08 -12.72
N SER A 456 -0.29 -7.04 -11.61
CA SER A 456 1.09 -6.60 -11.56
C SER A 456 1.98 -7.73 -11.05
N ILE A 457 3.05 -8.03 -11.78
CA ILE A 457 4.00 -9.11 -11.44
C ILE A 457 5.41 -8.55 -11.51
N TYR A 458 6.12 -8.60 -10.40
CA TYR A 458 7.50 -8.19 -10.27
C TYR A 458 8.37 -9.37 -9.89
N THR A 459 9.54 -9.48 -10.52
CA THR A 459 10.51 -10.55 -10.22
C THR A 459 11.90 -9.96 -10.08
N LYS A 460 12.74 -10.58 -9.24
CA LYS A 460 14.14 -10.22 -9.07
C LYS A 460 14.99 -11.46 -8.93
N ASP A 461 16.07 -11.53 -9.71
CA ASP A 461 17.09 -12.59 -9.66
C ASP A 461 16.51 -14.02 -9.73
N VAL A 462 15.48 -14.21 -10.55
CA VAL A 462 14.88 -15.53 -10.81
C VAL A 462 15.31 -16.08 -12.17
N ALA A 463 15.43 -17.39 -12.29
CA ALA A 463 15.61 -18.04 -13.57
C ALA A 463 14.32 -17.98 -14.41
N ASN A 464 14.47 -17.67 -15.72
CA ASN A 464 13.35 -17.61 -16.67
C ASN A 464 12.18 -16.70 -16.24
N PRO A 465 12.42 -15.42 -15.89
CA PRO A 465 11.42 -14.53 -15.35
C PRO A 465 10.19 -14.36 -16.27
N GLU A 466 10.39 -14.35 -17.58
CA GLU A 466 9.30 -14.24 -18.55
C GLU A 466 8.33 -15.44 -18.50
N THR A 467 8.89 -16.64 -18.29
CA THR A 467 8.08 -17.85 -18.12
C THR A 467 7.29 -17.82 -16.81
N ILE A 468 7.92 -17.35 -15.73
CA ILE A 468 7.23 -17.19 -14.43
C ILE A 468 6.07 -16.21 -14.59
N ILE A 469 6.30 -15.02 -15.15
CA ILE A 469 5.28 -14.00 -15.36
C ILE A 469 4.15 -14.53 -16.25
N SER A 470 4.47 -15.16 -17.37
CA SER A 470 3.45 -15.67 -18.30
C SER A 470 2.61 -16.80 -17.72
N ASN A 471 3.19 -17.70 -16.93
CA ASN A 471 2.46 -18.79 -16.30
C ASN A 471 1.55 -18.28 -15.17
N ILE A 472 1.99 -17.31 -14.37
CA ILE A 472 1.12 -16.65 -13.39
C ILE A 472 -0.06 -15.98 -14.10
N ALA A 473 0.20 -15.23 -15.18
CA ALA A 473 -0.85 -14.59 -15.97
C ALA A 473 -1.84 -15.61 -16.56
N LYS A 474 -1.34 -16.76 -17.03
CA LYS A 474 -2.18 -17.87 -17.49
C LYS A 474 -3.08 -18.40 -16.38
N ILE A 475 -2.52 -18.71 -15.20
CA ILE A 475 -3.29 -19.19 -14.04
C ILE A 475 -4.40 -18.19 -13.68
N VAL A 476 -4.10 -16.88 -13.75
CA VAL A 476 -5.08 -15.81 -13.48
C VAL A 476 -6.15 -15.73 -14.58
N TYR A 477 -5.79 -15.87 -15.84
CA TYR A 477 -6.71 -15.76 -16.97
C TYR A 477 -7.69 -16.93 -17.03
N GLU A 478 -7.23 -18.14 -16.69
CA GLU A 478 -8.00 -19.39 -16.67
C GLU A 478 -8.81 -19.60 -15.36
N ARG A 479 -8.92 -18.59 -14.48
CA ARG A 479 -9.63 -18.65 -13.19
C ARG A 479 -11.13 -18.93 -13.32
#